data_ffec7720624edb51c07010ae5f73d2ac
#
_entry.id   ffec7720624edb51c07010ae5f73d2ac
#
_cell.length_a   1.000
_cell.length_b   1.000
_cell.length_c   1.000
_cell.angle_alpha   90.00
_cell.angle_beta   90.00
_cell.angle_gamma   90.00
#
_symmetry.space_group_name_H-M   'P 1'
#
loop_
_entity.id
_entity.type
_entity.pdbx_description
1 polymer ?
#
loop_
_entity_poly.entity_id
_entity_poly.type
_entity_poly.pdbx_seq_one_letter_code
_entity_poly.pdbx_strand_id
1 'polypeptide(L)'
;MEQRELTLAPESVGLRLDRWLAEQCPDLSRSQLQNLIEAGSVTCNGSPLNKKDKLKAGQTILLTLPDPQPIEAQPQNIPLDIVYEDDSLLVVNKPKGMVVHPAPGNPDGTMVNALLWHCAGRLSGIGGGIRPGIVHRIDKDTSGLLVVAKTDAAHQALTEQMSVHSIHRVYHAVVYGNLKEDTGFVEAPIGRDPKDRKKMAVTQQNSKYAYTGWQVLERFGNFTYIACKLKTGRTHQIRVHMASIGHPLAGDAVYGPKNCIRSLNGQCLHAKELGFVHPATGEWMQFDSSLPDWFQDYLSRLRKESRHGAFE
;
A
#
# COMPACT_ATOMS: atom_id res chain seq x y z
N MET A 1 -25.41 -6.12 -10.08
CA MET A 1 -25.92 -4.94 -9.30
C MET A 1 -26.55 -5.42 -8.01
N GLU A 2 -25.95 -5.06 -6.86
CA GLU A 2 -26.53 -5.35 -5.54
C GLU A 2 -27.57 -4.28 -5.21
N GLN A 3 -28.75 -4.69 -4.71
CA GLN A 3 -29.77 -3.75 -4.24
C GLN A 3 -30.01 -3.97 -2.75
N ARG A 4 -30.08 -2.87 -2.00
CA ARG A 4 -30.42 -2.87 -0.58
C ARG A 4 -31.67 -2.06 -0.36
N GLU A 5 -32.71 -2.71 0.17
CA GLU A 5 -33.91 -2.03 0.65
C GLU A 5 -33.73 -1.64 2.11
N LEU A 6 -33.83 -0.34 2.38
CA LEU A 6 -33.66 0.23 3.71
C LEU A 6 -34.99 0.82 4.17
N THR A 7 -35.59 0.24 5.18
CA THR A 7 -36.84 0.72 5.75
C THR A 7 -36.58 1.76 6.83
N LEU A 8 -37.30 2.88 6.75
CA LEU A 8 -37.15 3.98 7.69
C LEU A 8 -37.78 3.64 9.04
N ALA A 9 -36.98 3.65 10.10
CA ALA A 9 -37.45 3.55 11.47
C ALA A 9 -38.14 4.86 11.91
N PRO A 10 -39.18 4.81 12.78
CA PRO A 10 -39.95 6.00 13.18
C PRO A 10 -39.08 7.15 13.75
N GLU A 11 -38.03 6.82 14.47
CA GLU A 11 -37.07 7.76 15.07
C GLU A 11 -36.18 8.46 14.02
N SER A 12 -36.11 7.96 12.82
CA SER A 12 -35.31 8.53 11.73
C SER A 12 -36.04 9.58 10.89
N VAL A 13 -37.32 9.82 11.18
CA VAL A 13 -38.14 10.80 10.47
C VAL A 13 -37.57 12.21 10.63
N GLY A 14 -37.43 12.93 9.50
CA GLY A 14 -36.89 14.28 9.46
C GLY A 14 -35.36 14.36 9.44
N LEU A 15 -34.64 13.22 9.57
CA LEU A 15 -33.20 13.17 9.31
C LEU A 15 -32.89 13.45 7.85
N ARG A 16 -31.71 13.96 7.59
CA ARG A 16 -31.21 14.11 6.21
C ARG A 16 -30.77 12.76 5.67
N LEU A 17 -31.05 12.52 4.41
CA LEU A 17 -30.71 11.26 3.71
C LEU A 17 -29.24 10.88 3.83
N ASP A 18 -28.31 11.83 3.61
CA ASP A 18 -26.87 11.58 3.64
C ASP A 18 -26.36 11.14 5.02
N ARG A 19 -26.97 11.65 6.09
CA ARG A 19 -26.63 11.27 7.46
C ARG A 19 -27.18 9.89 7.82
N TRP A 20 -28.43 9.67 7.53
CA TRP A 20 -29.13 8.41 7.80
C TRP A 20 -28.49 7.23 7.04
N LEU A 21 -28.19 7.38 5.74
CA LEU A 21 -27.51 6.36 4.95
C LEU A 21 -26.14 6.00 5.53
N ALA A 22 -25.39 6.95 6.05
CA ALA A 22 -24.09 6.68 6.68
C ALA A 22 -24.21 5.83 7.96
N GLU A 23 -25.34 5.91 8.64
CA GLU A 23 -25.64 5.08 9.82
C GLU A 23 -26.12 3.67 9.41
N GLN A 24 -26.94 3.57 8.33
CA GLN A 24 -27.48 2.29 7.85
C GLN A 24 -26.45 1.46 7.05
N CYS A 25 -25.46 2.10 6.42
CA CYS A 25 -24.46 1.45 5.58
C CYS A 25 -23.04 1.74 6.09
N PRO A 26 -22.64 1.20 7.24
CA PRO A 26 -21.32 1.47 7.83
C PRO A 26 -20.16 0.88 7.02
N ASP A 27 -20.43 -0.02 6.09
CA ASP A 27 -19.51 -0.58 5.12
C ASP A 27 -19.16 0.38 3.98
N LEU A 28 -19.98 1.41 3.74
CA LEU A 28 -19.75 2.43 2.73
C LEU A 28 -19.23 3.73 3.33
N SER A 29 -18.24 4.34 2.69
CA SER A 29 -17.75 5.66 3.09
C SER A 29 -18.77 6.76 2.74
N ARG A 30 -18.74 7.88 3.49
CA ARG A 30 -19.60 9.05 3.18
C ARG A 30 -19.42 9.55 1.75
N SER A 31 -18.20 9.52 1.21
CA SER A 31 -17.94 9.92 -0.18
C SER A 31 -18.58 8.95 -1.17
N GLN A 32 -18.54 7.65 -0.92
CA GLN A 32 -19.23 6.66 -1.76
C GLN A 32 -20.74 6.87 -1.75
N LEU A 33 -21.33 7.08 -0.57
CA LEU A 33 -22.77 7.36 -0.44
C LEU A 33 -23.18 8.65 -1.16
N GLN A 34 -22.37 9.72 -1.09
CA GLN A 34 -22.60 10.95 -1.83
C GLN A 34 -22.57 10.73 -3.34
N ASN A 35 -21.58 10.00 -3.85
CA ASN A 35 -21.48 9.67 -5.27
C ASN A 35 -22.70 8.84 -5.74
N LEU A 36 -23.18 7.89 -4.93
CA LEU A 36 -24.37 7.09 -5.24
C LEU A 36 -25.63 7.95 -5.27
N ILE A 37 -25.77 8.91 -4.36
CA ILE A 37 -26.91 9.85 -4.35
C ILE A 37 -26.85 10.74 -5.61
N GLU A 38 -25.68 11.30 -5.94
CA GLU A 38 -25.49 12.17 -7.10
C GLU A 38 -25.67 11.42 -8.44
N ALA A 39 -25.34 10.13 -8.47
CA ALA A 39 -25.60 9.23 -9.61
C ALA A 39 -27.07 8.78 -9.73
N GLY A 40 -27.96 9.18 -8.81
CA GLY A 40 -29.36 8.76 -8.81
C GLY A 40 -29.58 7.30 -8.39
N SER A 41 -28.58 6.65 -7.80
CA SER A 41 -28.63 5.26 -7.35
C SER A 41 -29.34 5.06 -6.01
N VAL A 42 -29.82 6.14 -5.40
CA VAL A 42 -30.62 6.15 -4.16
C VAL A 42 -32.01 6.67 -4.50
N THR A 43 -33.02 5.80 -4.42
CA THR A 43 -34.37 6.14 -4.83
C THR A 43 -35.40 5.84 -3.74
N CYS A 44 -36.52 6.55 -3.77
CA CYS A 44 -37.72 6.24 -3.01
C CYS A 44 -38.90 6.19 -3.96
N ASN A 45 -39.65 5.08 -4.00
CA ASN A 45 -40.74 4.83 -4.94
C ASN A 45 -40.34 5.10 -6.41
N GLY A 46 -39.10 4.71 -6.79
CA GLY A 46 -38.54 4.90 -8.13
C GLY A 46 -38.05 6.32 -8.44
N SER A 47 -38.19 7.28 -7.54
CA SER A 47 -37.71 8.65 -7.73
C SER A 47 -36.39 8.86 -7.04
N PRO A 48 -35.37 9.44 -7.72
CA PRO A 48 -34.05 9.69 -7.11
C PRO A 48 -34.16 10.75 -6.00
N LEU A 49 -33.40 10.53 -4.94
CA LEU A 49 -33.34 11.42 -3.78
C LEU A 49 -32.05 12.25 -3.79
N ASN A 50 -32.13 13.43 -3.16
CA ASN A 50 -31.00 14.31 -2.96
C ASN A 50 -30.43 14.19 -1.54
N LYS A 51 -29.14 14.47 -1.37
CA LYS A 51 -28.42 14.38 -0.08
C LYS A 51 -29.05 15.17 1.08
N LYS A 52 -29.77 16.25 0.77
CA LYS A 52 -30.43 17.12 1.75
C LYS A 52 -31.91 16.76 2.00
N ASP A 53 -32.46 15.81 1.27
CA ASP A 53 -33.85 15.43 1.42
C ASP A 53 -34.10 14.91 2.83
N LYS A 54 -35.22 15.33 3.42
CA LYS A 54 -35.66 14.89 4.74
C LYS A 54 -36.54 13.66 4.60
N LEU A 55 -36.22 12.65 5.36
CA LEU A 55 -36.93 11.36 5.36
C LEU A 55 -38.32 11.51 6.00
N LYS A 56 -39.31 10.81 5.45
CA LYS A 56 -40.71 10.83 5.91
C LYS A 56 -41.13 9.43 6.38
N ALA A 57 -42.09 9.36 7.29
CA ALA A 57 -42.59 8.12 7.80
C ALA A 57 -43.10 7.19 6.67
N GLY A 58 -42.83 5.89 6.78
CA GLY A 58 -43.29 4.87 5.83
C GLY A 58 -42.53 4.84 4.50
N GLN A 59 -41.44 5.57 4.35
CA GLN A 59 -40.59 5.48 3.17
C GLN A 59 -39.68 4.25 3.22
N THR A 60 -39.59 3.59 2.06
CA THR A 60 -38.56 2.57 1.78
C THR A 60 -37.59 3.16 0.77
N ILE A 61 -36.31 3.16 1.13
CA ILE A 61 -35.22 3.68 0.32
C ILE A 61 -34.55 2.49 -0.37
N LEU A 62 -34.47 2.53 -1.69
CA LEU A 62 -33.73 1.56 -2.48
C LEU A 62 -32.35 2.14 -2.82
N LEU A 63 -31.29 1.50 -2.31
CA LEU A 63 -29.90 1.80 -2.63
C LEU A 63 -29.41 0.76 -3.65
N THR A 64 -29.11 1.21 -4.86
CA THR A 64 -28.54 0.37 -5.92
C THR A 64 -27.03 0.57 -5.94
N LEU A 65 -26.28 -0.48 -5.64
CA LEU A 65 -24.82 -0.50 -5.76
C LEU A 65 -24.47 -0.94 -7.18
N PRO A 66 -23.84 -0.10 -8.00
CA PRO A 66 -23.34 -0.55 -9.29
C PRO A 66 -22.30 -1.65 -9.07
N ASP A 67 -22.28 -2.63 -9.96
CA ASP A 67 -21.18 -3.58 -9.97
C ASP A 67 -19.86 -2.79 -10.03
N PRO A 68 -18.83 -3.19 -9.27
CA PRO A 68 -17.53 -2.58 -9.39
C PRO A 68 -17.14 -2.65 -10.87
N GLN A 69 -17.10 -1.49 -11.56
CA GLN A 69 -16.52 -1.45 -12.90
C GLN A 69 -15.09 -1.90 -12.73
N PRO A 70 -14.64 -2.99 -13.37
CA PRO A 70 -13.23 -3.35 -13.35
C PRO A 70 -12.49 -2.12 -13.87
N ILE A 71 -11.62 -1.53 -13.04
CA ILE A 71 -10.66 -0.56 -13.54
C ILE A 71 -9.67 -1.39 -14.36
N GLU A 72 -9.96 -1.62 -15.63
CA GLU A 72 -9.01 -2.25 -16.53
C GLU A 72 -7.84 -1.28 -16.71
N ALA A 73 -6.68 -1.70 -16.22
CA ALA A 73 -5.48 -0.93 -16.42
C ALA A 73 -5.18 -0.85 -17.93
N GLN A 74 -5.08 0.36 -18.47
CA GLN A 74 -4.71 0.58 -19.87
C GLN A 74 -3.20 0.69 -20.04
N PRO A 75 -2.60 0.16 -21.11
CA PRO A 75 -1.17 0.32 -21.39
C PRO A 75 -0.78 1.80 -21.51
N GLN A 76 0.31 2.19 -20.86
CA GLN A 76 0.85 3.55 -20.95
C GLN A 76 2.37 3.51 -21.14
N ASN A 77 2.90 4.30 -22.05
CA ASN A 77 4.34 4.42 -22.29
C ASN A 77 5.01 5.22 -21.15
N ILE A 78 5.25 4.53 -20.04
CA ILE A 78 5.95 5.07 -18.87
C ILE A 78 7.27 4.31 -18.74
N PRO A 79 8.42 4.99 -18.64
CA PRO A 79 9.72 4.35 -18.47
C PRO A 79 9.77 3.50 -17.19
N LEU A 80 10.31 2.30 -17.31
CA LEU A 80 10.60 1.39 -16.20
C LEU A 80 12.10 1.11 -16.11
N ASP A 81 12.63 1.10 -14.89
CA ASP A 81 13.97 0.61 -14.61
C ASP A 81 13.90 -0.92 -14.43
N ILE A 82 14.19 -1.66 -15.51
CA ILE A 82 14.13 -3.11 -15.56
C ILE A 82 15.52 -3.65 -15.23
N VAL A 83 15.63 -4.34 -14.09
CA VAL A 83 16.86 -4.93 -13.58
C VAL A 83 17.15 -6.29 -14.20
N TYR A 84 16.08 -7.03 -14.50
CA TYR A 84 16.13 -8.35 -15.13
C TYR A 84 14.84 -8.65 -15.87
N GLU A 85 14.93 -9.35 -16.97
CA GLU A 85 13.76 -9.84 -17.72
C GLU A 85 14.10 -11.09 -18.51
N ASP A 86 13.17 -12.07 -18.49
CA ASP A 86 13.15 -13.23 -19.37
C ASP A 86 11.72 -13.53 -19.86
N ASP A 87 11.46 -14.76 -20.34
CA ASP A 87 10.13 -15.15 -20.83
C ASP A 87 9.13 -15.39 -19.71
N SER A 88 9.56 -15.63 -18.48
CA SER A 88 8.72 -16.03 -17.34
C SER A 88 8.37 -14.87 -16.41
N LEU A 89 9.33 -13.97 -16.19
CA LEU A 89 9.21 -12.88 -15.20
C LEU A 89 10.09 -11.69 -15.57
N LEU A 90 9.88 -10.59 -14.84
CA LEU A 90 10.80 -9.47 -14.81
C LEU A 90 10.98 -8.93 -13.39
N VAL A 91 12.13 -8.29 -13.12
CA VAL A 91 12.42 -7.57 -11.88
C VAL A 91 12.55 -6.08 -12.20
N VAL A 92 11.74 -5.28 -11.51
CA VAL A 92 11.68 -3.82 -11.72
C VAL A 92 12.18 -3.11 -10.48
N ASN A 93 13.00 -2.08 -10.65
CA ASN A 93 13.33 -1.13 -9.61
C ASN A 93 12.34 0.05 -9.67
N LYS A 94 11.27 -0.03 -8.88
CA LYS A 94 10.18 0.95 -8.88
C LYS A 94 10.67 2.31 -8.32
N PRO A 95 10.44 3.43 -9.02
CA PRO A 95 10.73 4.74 -8.46
C PRO A 95 9.79 5.10 -7.30
N LYS A 96 10.23 6.00 -6.43
CA LYS A 96 9.40 6.63 -5.41
C LYS A 96 8.29 7.45 -6.06
N GLY A 97 7.10 7.48 -5.44
CA GLY A 97 5.93 8.23 -5.95
C GLY A 97 5.05 7.45 -6.93
N MET A 98 5.52 6.33 -7.48
CA MET A 98 4.74 5.48 -8.39
C MET A 98 3.90 4.47 -7.61
N VAL A 99 2.60 4.38 -7.92
CA VAL A 99 1.70 3.35 -7.40
C VAL A 99 1.88 2.06 -8.19
N VAL A 100 1.81 0.91 -7.54
CA VAL A 100 2.02 -0.39 -8.22
C VAL A 100 0.88 -0.71 -9.18
N HIS A 101 -0.38 -0.54 -8.78
CA HIS A 101 -1.56 -0.89 -9.59
C HIS A 101 -2.67 0.13 -9.41
N PRO A 102 -3.58 0.28 -10.38
CA PRO A 102 -4.69 1.20 -10.28
C PRO A 102 -5.52 1.02 -9.02
N ALA A 103 -5.93 2.14 -8.42
CA ALA A 103 -6.76 2.18 -7.23
C ALA A 103 -7.54 3.51 -7.20
N PRO A 104 -8.61 3.63 -6.38
CA PRO A 104 -9.29 4.91 -6.20
C PRO A 104 -8.31 6.03 -5.84
N GLY A 105 -8.33 7.12 -6.63
CA GLY A 105 -7.38 8.25 -6.51
C GLY A 105 -6.08 8.11 -7.32
N ASN A 106 -5.81 6.96 -7.93
CA ASN A 106 -4.71 6.73 -8.89
C ASN A 106 -5.19 5.72 -9.94
N PRO A 107 -6.08 6.12 -10.88
CA PRO A 107 -6.67 5.23 -11.86
C PRO A 107 -5.69 4.81 -12.96
N ASP A 108 -4.66 5.61 -13.19
CA ASP A 108 -3.64 5.45 -14.22
C ASP A 108 -2.25 5.90 -13.71
N GLY A 109 -1.26 5.95 -14.59
CA GLY A 109 0.12 6.33 -14.21
C GLY A 109 0.79 5.33 -13.27
N THR A 110 0.31 4.09 -13.20
CA THR A 110 0.82 3.07 -12.27
C THR A 110 1.86 2.17 -12.93
N MET A 111 2.59 1.42 -12.12
CA MET A 111 3.55 0.43 -12.64
C MET A 111 2.87 -0.61 -13.53
N VAL A 112 1.63 -1.02 -13.23
CA VAL A 112 0.86 -1.95 -14.07
C VAL A 112 0.58 -1.34 -15.46
N ASN A 113 0.23 -0.05 -15.56
CA ASN A 113 0.04 0.61 -16.86
C ASN A 113 1.34 0.58 -17.69
N ALA A 114 2.48 0.84 -17.05
CA ALA A 114 3.80 0.79 -17.71
C ALA A 114 4.16 -0.64 -18.12
N LEU A 115 3.91 -1.64 -17.27
CA LEU A 115 4.17 -3.06 -17.54
C LEU A 115 3.33 -3.59 -18.70
N LEU A 116 2.05 -3.21 -18.77
CA LEU A 116 1.17 -3.58 -19.89
C LEU A 116 1.70 -3.06 -21.22
N TRP A 117 2.24 -1.83 -21.24
CA TRP A 117 2.90 -1.27 -22.41
C TRP A 117 4.19 -2.02 -22.75
N HIS A 118 5.09 -2.18 -21.79
CA HIS A 118 6.39 -2.81 -21.98
C HIS A 118 6.29 -4.28 -22.45
N CYS A 119 5.43 -5.04 -21.81
CA CYS A 119 5.23 -6.46 -22.11
C CYS A 119 4.28 -6.72 -23.28
N ALA A 120 3.75 -5.68 -23.94
CA ALA A 120 2.76 -5.80 -25.01
C ALA A 120 1.59 -6.75 -24.64
N GLY A 121 1.08 -6.62 -23.42
CA GLY A 121 -0.01 -7.46 -22.88
C GLY A 121 0.41 -8.87 -22.42
N ARG A 122 1.67 -9.24 -22.55
CA ARG A 122 2.20 -10.55 -22.10
C ARG A 122 2.53 -10.52 -20.60
N LEU A 123 1.50 -10.47 -19.78
CA LEU A 123 1.57 -10.57 -18.32
C LEU A 123 0.60 -11.65 -17.85
N SER A 124 0.92 -12.30 -16.72
CA SER A 124 0.00 -13.24 -16.09
C SER A 124 -1.34 -12.61 -15.78
N GLY A 125 -2.44 -13.27 -16.20
CA GLY A 125 -3.81 -12.84 -15.96
C GLY A 125 -4.38 -13.18 -14.59
N ILE A 126 -3.66 -13.93 -13.73
CA ILE A 126 -4.16 -14.43 -12.44
C ILE A 126 -4.60 -13.31 -11.49
N GLY A 127 -3.98 -12.14 -11.54
CA GLY A 127 -4.39 -10.96 -10.76
C GLY A 127 -5.64 -10.24 -11.28
N GLY A 128 -6.26 -10.73 -12.34
CA GLY A 128 -7.36 -10.06 -13.06
C GLY A 128 -6.89 -8.79 -13.77
N GLY A 129 -7.82 -8.09 -14.47
CA GLY A 129 -7.52 -6.89 -15.28
C GLY A 129 -6.92 -5.71 -14.50
N ILE A 130 -6.97 -5.74 -13.17
CA ILE A 130 -6.45 -4.66 -12.30
C ILE A 130 -4.97 -4.89 -11.92
N ARG A 131 -4.52 -6.14 -11.84
CA ARG A 131 -3.21 -6.50 -11.28
C ARG A 131 -2.47 -7.56 -12.09
N PRO A 132 -2.45 -7.51 -13.43
CA PRO A 132 -1.78 -8.52 -14.24
C PRO A 132 -0.30 -8.62 -13.82
N GLY A 133 0.17 -9.85 -13.58
CA GLY A 133 1.55 -10.14 -13.22
C GLY A 133 2.00 -9.75 -11.81
N ILE A 134 1.18 -9.07 -11.00
CA ILE A 134 1.58 -8.55 -9.69
C ILE A 134 1.43 -9.60 -8.60
N VAL A 135 2.54 -10.14 -8.12
CA VAL A 135 2.60 -11.12 -7.03
C VAL A 135 2.80 -10.49 -5.65
N HIS A 136 3.40 -9.30 -5.59
CA HIS A 136 3.54 -8.50 -4.36
C HIS A 136 3.58 -7.01 -4.67
N ARG A 137 3.56 -6.20 -3.63
CA ARG A 137 3.55 -4.73 -3.77
C ARG A 137 4.37 -4.03 -2.69
N ILE A 138 4.85 -2.84 -3.03
CA ILE A 138 5.38 -1.86 -2.09
C ILE A 138 4.53 -0.58 -2.16
N ASP A 139 4.65 0.28 -1.16
CA ASP A 139 3.87 1.51 -1.08
C ASP A 139 4.25 2.51 -2.18
N LYS A 140 3.36 3.48 -2.45
CA LYS A 140 3.59 4.55 -3.44
C LYS A 140 4.96 5.20 -3.26
N ASP A 141 5.26 5.64 -2.03
CA ASP A 141 6.47 6.39 -1.72
C ASP A 141 7.64 5.50 -1.23
N THR A 142 7.54 4.19 -1.40
CA THR A 142 8.63 3.25 -1.26
C THR A 142 9.20 2.96 -2.64
N SER A 143 10.51 3.07 -2.80
CA SER A 143 11.25 2.69 -4.02
C SER A 143 11.83 1.29 -3.91
N GLY A 144 12.32 0.73 -5.01
CA GLY A 144 13.12 -0.49 -5.03
C GLY A 144 12.47 -1.68 -5.72
N LEU A 145 13.02 -2.85 -5.47
CA LEU A 145 12.83 -4.06 -6.26
C LEU A 145 11.46 -4.71 -6.07
N LEU A 146 10.85 -5.07 -7.19
CA LEU A 146 9.68 -5.95 -7.27
C LEU A 146 9.88 -6.98 -8.37
N VAL A 147 9.37 -8.22 -8.13
CA VAL A 147 9.24 -9.24 -9.17
C VAL A 147 7.82 -9.23 -9.73
N VAL A 148 7.71 -9.39 -11.04
CA VAL A 148 6.46 -9.40 -11.82
C VAL A 148 6.44 -10.65 -12.69
N ALA A 149 5.32 -11.37 -12.71
CA ALA A 149 5.15 -12.58 -13.48
C ALA A 149 4.62 -12.29 -14.89
N LYS A 150 5.29 -12.81 -15.91
CA LYS A 150 4.82 -12.74 -17.32
C LYS A 150 3.90 -13.91 -17.65
N THR A 151 4.08 -15.07 -17.02
CA THR A 151 3.27 -16.28 -17.23
C THR A 151 2.48 -16.65 -15.97
N ASP A 152 1.37 -17.38 -16.16
CA ASP A 152 0.56 -17.85 -15.04
C ASP A 152 1.30 -18.88 -14.18
N ALA A 153 2.13 -19.73 -14.79
CA ALA A 153 2.98 -20.69 -14.06
C ALA A 153 3.98 -19.96 -13.14
N ALA A 154 4.62 -18.90 -13.63
CA ALA A 154 5.52 -18.07 -12.82
C ALA A 154 4.77 -17.35 -11.70
N HIS A 155 3.56 -16.85 -11.97
CA HIS A 155 2.72 -16.20 -10.98
C HIS A 155 2.36 -17.15 -9.83
N GLN A 156 1.91 -18.36 -10.14
CA GLN A 156 1.56 -19.38 -9.14
C GLN A 156 2.77 -19.74 -8.28
N ALA A 157 3.92 -20.07 -8.90
CA ALA A 157 5.13 -20.45 -8.19
C ALA A 157 5.68 -19.31 -7.28
N LEU A 158 5.68 -18.06 -7.76
CA LEU A 158 6.10 -16.91 -6.96
C LEU A 158 5.11 -16.64 -5.82
N THR A 159 3.81 -16.79 -6.05
CA THR A 159 2.77 -16.63 -5.01
C THR A 159 2.93 -17.71 -3.93
N GLU A 160 3.24 -18.94 -4.29
CA GLU A 160 3.54 -20.01 -3.34
C GLU A 160 4.77 -19.65 -2.50
N GLN A 161 5.88 -19.23 -3.11
CA GLN A 161 7.07 -18.78 -2.40
C GLN A 161 6.78 -17.62 -1.44
N MET A 162 5.89 -16.68 -1.83
CA MET A 162 5.40 -15.62 -0.92
C MET A 162 4.62 -16.19 0.26
N SER A 163 3.77 -17.20 0.03
CA SER A 163 2.91 -17.78 1.07
C SER A 163 3.70 -18.56 2.12
N VAL A 164 4.75 -19.26 1.70
CA VAL A 164 5.67 -20.02 2.60
C VAL A 164 6.83 -19.16 3.10
N HIS A 165 6.83 -17.86 2.77
CA HIS A 165 7.83 -16.89 3.23
C HIS A 165 9.28 -17.21 2.81
N SER A 166 9.50 -17.90 1.69
CA SER A 166 10.82 -18.27 1.17
C SER A 166 11.47 -17.15 0.35
N ILE A 167 10.73 -16.13 -0.08
CA ILE A 167 11.28 -14.98 -0.80
C ILE A 167 12.08 -14.09 0.15
N HIS A 168 13.35 -13.89 -0.18
CA HIS A 168 14.25 -12.97 0.52
C HIS A 168 13.89 -11.53 0.18
N ARG A 169 13.67 -10.69 1.20
CA ARG A 169 13.36 -9.26 1.04
C ARG A 169 14.05 -8.46 2.13
N VAL A 170 14.97 -7.60 1.72
CA VAL A 170 15.61 -6.63 2.61
C VAL A 170 15.29 -5.22 2.15
N TYR A 171 14.90 -4.40 3.10
CA TYR A 171 14.61 -2.99 2.89
C TYR A 171 15.59 -2.15 3.69
N HIS A 172 16.06 -1.07 3.10
CA HIS A 172 16.81 -0.06 3.82
C HIS A 172 15.90 1.10 4.22
N ALA A 173 16.03 1.56 5.46
CA ALA A 173 15.22 2.63 6.01
C ALA A 173 16.03 3.54 6.92
N VAL A 174 15.61 4.81 7.01
CA VAL A 174 16.06 5.71 8.08
C VAL A 174 14.88 5.95 9.02
N VAL A 175 15.10 5.72 10.30
CA VAL A 175 14.09 5.91 11.36
C VAL A 175 14.47 7.05 12.29
N TYR A 176 13.46 7.67 12.92
CA TYR A 176 13.68 8.65 14.00
C TYR A 176 14.21 7.97 15.25
N GLY A 177 15.06 8.69 15.95
CA GLY A 177 15.64 8.27 17.21
C GLY A 177 16.84 7.34 17.06
N ASN A 178 17.46 7.01 18.17
CA ASN A 178 18.63 6.14 18.25
C ASN A 178 18.21 4.77 18.79
N LEU A 179 18.23 3.75 17.94
CA LEU A 179 18.03 2.36 18.36
C LEU A 179 19.23 1.92 19.20
N LYS A 180 18.99 1.45 20.41
CA LYS A 180 20.04 1.08 21.36
C LYS A 180 20.73 -0.22 20.94
N GLU A 181 19.94 -1.21 20.58
CA GLU A 181 20.41 -2.52 20.15
C GLU A 181 20.86 -2.49 18.69
N ASP A 182 21.88 -3.30 18.34
CA ASP A 182 22.35 -3.40 16.95
C ASP A 182 21.42 -4.21 16.06
N THR A 183 20.66 -5.12 16.64
CA THR A 183 19.66 -5.96 15.95
C THR A 183 18.42 -6.14 16.80
N GLY A 184 17.31 -6.39 16.16
CA GLY A 184 16.07 -6.73 16.86
C GLY A 184 14.98 -7.13 15.88
N PHE A 185 13.78 -7.30 16.41
CA PHE A 185 12.61 -7.63 15.61
C PHE A 185 11.33 -7.08 16.24
N VAL A 186 10.32 -6.90 15.40
CA VAL A 186 8.94 -6.68 15.83
C VAL A 186 8.10 -7.82 15.28
N GLU A 187 7.47 -8.55 16.20
CA GLU A 187 6.54 -9.63 15.90
C GLU A 187 5.19 -9.27 16.51
N ALA A 188 4.35 -8.64 15.68
CA ALA A 188 3.08 -8.12 16.10
C ALA A 188 2.07 -8.11 14.94
N PRO A 189 0.82 -8.57 15.16
CA PRO A 189 -0.17 -8.64 14.09
C PRO A 189 -0.60 -7.26 13.62
N ILE A 190 -0.81 -7.11 12.30
CA ILE A 190 -1.21 -5.86 11.68
C ILE A 190 -2.62 -5.99 11.11
N GLY A 191 -3.48 -5.03 11.43
CA GLY A 191 -4.83 -4.86 10.94
C GLY A 191 -5.14 -3.41 10.59
N ARG A 192 -6.38 -3.14 10.17
CA ARG A 192 -6.87 -1.77 9.99
C ARG A 192 -6.93 -1.06 11.35
N ASP A 193 -6.51 0.20 11.39
CA ASP A 193 -6.64 1.01 12.59
C ASP A 193 -8.13 1.21 12.90
N PRO A 194 -8.60 0.84 14.10
CA PRO A 194 -10.01 0.97 14.48
C PRO A 194 -10.49 2.44 14.53
N LYS A 195 -9.58 3.40 14.70
CA LYS A 195 -9.89 4.82 14.79
C LYS A 195 -9.75 5.56 13.45
N ASP A 196 -8.86 5.08 12.57
CA ASP A 196 -8.61 5.69 11.26
C ASP A 196 -8.48 4.60 10.18
N ARG A 197 -9.58 4.31 9.48
CA ARG A 197 -9.64 3.28 8.44
C ARG A 197 -8.65 3.46 7.28
N LYS A 198 -8.03 4.63 7.13
CA LYS A 198 -6.99 4.88 6.14
C LYS A 198 -5.62 4.38 6.60
N LYS A 199 -5.46 4.07 7.87
CA LYS A 199 -4.22 3.59 8.49
C LYS A 199 -4.27 2.10 8.79
N MET A 200 -3.07 1.55 8.97
CA MET A 200 -2.85 0.23 9.56
C MET A 200 -2.30 0.43 10.98
N ALA A 201 -2.50 -0.55 11.84
CA ALA A 201 -2.00 -0.52 13.22
C ALA A 201 -1.60 -1.93 13.68
N VAL A 202 -0.75 -2.00 14.70
CA VAL A 202 -0.60 -3.20 15.50
C VAL A 202 -1.89 -3.38 16.30
N THR A 203 -2.63 -4.45 16.04
CA THR A 203 -3.92 -4.74 16.67
C THR A 203 -4.22 -6.23 16.63
N GLN A 204 -5.01 -6.72 17.58
CA GLN A 204 -5.49 -8.10 17.59
C GLN A 204 -6.80 -8.27 16.79
N GLN A 205 -7.48 -7.16 16.46
CA GLN A 205 -8.78 -7.21 15.78
C GLN A 205 -8.60 -7.24 14.26
N ASN A 206 -9.18 -8.23 13.57
CA ASN A 206 -9.14 -8.38 12.11
C ASN A 206 -7.73 -8.19 11.54
N SER A 207 -6.74 -8.76 12.22
CA SER A 207 -5.33 -8.61 11.93
C SER A 207 -4.72 -9.89 11.37
N LYS A 208 -3.53 -9.77 10.79
CA LYS A 208 -2.75 -10.89 10.29
C LYS A 208 -1.37 -10.85 10.90
N TYR A 209 -0.83 -12.03 11.21
CA TYR A 209 0.54 -12.19 11.67
C TYR A 209 1.52 -11.39 10.81
N ALA A 210 2.45 -10.70 11.47
CA ALA A 210 3.50 -9.94 10.80
C ALA A 210 4.80 -10.00 11.60
N TYR A 211 5.93 -10.12 10.88
CA TYR A 211 7.26 -10.16 11.44
C TYR A 211 8.23 -9.30 10.61
N THR A 212 8.93 -8.39 11.28
CA THR A 212 9.98 -7.52 10.72
C THR A 212 11.22 -7.62 11.60
N GLY A 213 12.30 -8.22 11.09
CA GLY A 213 13.62 -8.14 11.72
C GLY A 213 14.32 -6.86 11.26
N TRP A 214 15.17 -6.27 12.11
CA TRP A 214 15.98 -5.12 11.76
C TRP A 214 17.41 -5.26 12.26
N GLN A 215 18.33 -4.60 11.56
CA GLN A 215 19.74 -4.46 11.90
C GLN A 215 20.17 -3.01 11.71
N VAL A 216 20.87 -2.44 12.68
CA VAL A 216 21.44 -1.11 12.58
C VAL A 216 22.64 -1.15 11.63
N LEU A 217 22.65 -0.24 10.68
CA LEU A 217 23.78 -0.03 9.77
C LEU A 217 24.62 1.19 10.19
N GLU A 218 23.95 2.27 10.64
CA GLU A 218 24.64 3.50 11.09
C GLU A 218 23.72 4.31 12.03
N ARG A 219 24.30 5.00 13.02
CA ARG A 219 23.60 5.86 13.97
C ARG A 219 24.05 7.32 13.80
N PHE A 220 23.07 8.25 13.84
CA PHE A 220 23.28 9.69 13.64
C PHE A 220 22.74 10.53 14.81
N GLY A 221 22.70 9.99 16.01
CA GLY A 221 22.12 10.65 17.18
C GLY A 221 20.59 10.64 17.17
N ASN A 222 19.98 11.54 16.38
CA ASN A 222 18.51 11.64 16.28
C ASN A 222 17.89 10.73 15.22
N PHE A 223 18.69 9.99 14.45
CA PHE A 223 18.26 9.06 13.41
C PHE A 223 19.11 7.80 13.42
N THR A 224 18.53 6.71 12.96
CA THR A 224 19.22 5.44 12.75
C THR A 224 18.95 4.93 11.34
N TYR A 225 19.97 4.55 10.62
CA TYR A 225 19.91 3.85 9.35
C TYR A 225 19.90 2.35 9.60
N ILE A 226 18.90 1.64 9.07
CA ILE A 226 18.65 0.23 9.34
C ILE A 226 18.40 -0.56 8.06
N ALA A 227 18.75 -1.85 8.11
CA ALA A 227 18.27 -2.86 7.18
C ALA A 227 17.11 -3.63 7.84
N CYS A 228 15.98 -3.76 7.15
CA CYS A 228 14.79 -4.50 7.60
C CYS A 228 14.63 -5.77 6.78
N LYS A 229 14.68 -6.95 7.42
CA LYS A 229 14.40 -8.25 6.80
C LYS A 229 12.96 -8.68 7.08
N LEU A 230 12.21 -8.96 6.03
CA LEU A 230 10.80 -9.32 6.14
C LEU A 230 10.56 -10.82 6.02
N LYS A 231 9.81 -11.43 6.96
CA LYS A 231 9.17 -12.74 6.77
C LYS A 231 7.80 -12.58 6.11
N THR A 232 7.03 -11.57 6.46
CA THR A 232 5.70 -11.29 5.94
C THR A 232 5.68 -9.97 5.15
N GLY A 233 4.61 -9.67 4.41
CA GLY A 233 4.47 -8.45 3.62
C GLY A 233 3.08 -7.81 3.79
N ARG A 234 2.74 -7.35 5.02
CA ARG A 234 1.46 -6.67 5.27
C ARG A 234 1.54 -5.21 4.81
N THR A 235 0.38 -4.64 4.50
CA THR A 235 0.28 -3.23 4.12
C THR A 235 0.95 -2.33 5.16
N HIS A 236 1.85 -1.47 4.72
CA HIS A 236 2.63 -0.54 5.57
C HIS A 236 3.45 -1.22 6.69
N GLN A 237 3.79 -2.51 6.56
CA GLN A 237 4.31 -3.31 7.67
C GLN A 237 5.52 -2.69 8.38
N ILE A 238 6.61 -2.36 7.66
CA ILE A 238 7.81 -1.76 8.27
C ILE A 238 7.45 -0.43 8.94
N ARG A 239 6.64 0.39 8.30
CA ARG A 239 6.20 1.70 8.78
C ARG A 239 5.45 1.59 10.11
N VAL A 240 4.48 0.67 10.18
CA VAL A 240 3.66 0.41 11.38
C VAL A 240 4.51 -0.20 12.49
N HIS A 241 5.33 -1.22 12.18
CA HIS A 241 6.16 -1.89 13.17
C HIS A 241 7.18 -0.94 13.79
N MET A 242 7.92 -0.18 12.99
CA MET A 242 8.90 0.76 13.52
C MET A 242 8.24 1.89 14.31
N ALA A 243 7.09 2.38 13.88
CA ALA A 243 6.32 3.37 14.63
C ALA A 243 5.82 2.81 15.98
N SER A 244 5.41 1.52 16.03
CA SER A 244 4.91 0.89 17.26
C SER A 244 5.96 0.76 18.37
N ILE A 245 7.24 0.75 18.00
CA ILE A 245 8.36 0.72 18.96
C ILE A 245 8.99 2.12 19.18
N GLY A 246 8.31 3.19 18.73
CA GLY A 246 8.76 4.58 18.95
C GLY A 246 9.79 5.10 17.93
N HIS A 247 10.07 4.35 16.87
CA HIS A 247 11.04 4.69 15.82
C HIS A 247 10.40 4.77 14.43
N PRO A 248 9.43 5.69 14.18
CA PRO A 248 8.81 5.81 12.87
C PRO A 248 9.83 6.18 11.80
N LEU A 249 9.51 5.91 10.52
CA LEU A 249 10.39 6.21 9.41
C LEU A 249 10.50 7.72 9.17
N ALA A 250 11.70 8.19 8.86
CA ALA A 250 11.93 9.58 8.45
C ALA A 250 11.08 9.92 7.22
N GLY A 251 10.44 11.09 7.24
CA GLY A 251 9.59 11.55 6.15
C GLY A 251 8.20 10.92 6.06
N ASP A 252 7.86 9.94 6.93
CA ASP A 252 6.54 9.32 6.94
C ASP A 252 5.47 10.25 7.51
N ALA A 253 4.64 10.83 6.65
CA ALA A 253 3.57 11.75 7.04
C ALA A 253 2.37 11.06 7.70
N VAL A 254 2.28 9.72 7.62
CA VAL A 254 1.14 8.95 8.15
C VAL A 254 1.43 8.43 9.56
N TYR A 255 2.62 7.87 9.78
CA TYR A 255 3.02 7.23 11.04
C TYR A 255 4.12 7.99 11.79
N GLY A 256 4.73 8.97 11.15
CA GLY A 256 5.76 9.83 11.74
C GLY A 256 5.18 10.99 12.56
N PRO A 257 6.07 11.83 13.12
CA PRO A 257 5.67 13.03 13.85
C PRO A 257 4.99 14.05 12.92
N LYS A 258 4.16 14.95 13.51
CA LYS A 258 3.44 15.99 12.75
C LYS A 258 4.36 16.90 11.93
N ASN A 259 5.57 17.11 12.40
CA ASN A 259 6.64 17.90 11.78
C ASN A 259 7.64 17.00 11.03
N CYS A 260 7.18 15.90 10.42
CA CYS A 260 8.05 15.01 9.66
C CYS A 260 8.81 15.75 8.55
N ILE A 261 9.92 15.17 8.09
CA ILE A 261 10.81 15.75 7.07
C ILE A 261 10.14 15.72 5.71
N ARG A 262 9.41 16.79 5.38
CA ARG A 262 8.61 16.89 4.14
C ARG A 262 9.46 16.88 2.87
N SER A 263 10.71 17.33 2.93
CA SER A 263 11.63 17.32 1.78
C SER A 263 11.96 15.91 1.26
N LEU A 264 11.71 14.88 2.07
CA LEU A 264 11.81 13.49 1.64
C LEU A 264 10.64 13.02 0.76
N ASN A 265 9.54 13.78 0.66
CA ASN A 265 8.35 13.44 -0.14
C ASN A 265 7.82 12.02 0.16
N GLY A 266 7.66 11.67 1.44
CA GLY A 266 7.24 10.35 1.92
C GLY A 266 8.33 9.62 2.68
N GLN A 267 8.04 8.41 3.13
CA GLN A 267 8.92 7.61 3.98
C GLN A 267 10.29 7.32 3.34
N CYS A 268 11.35 7.41 4.15
CA CYS A 268 12.70 7.00 3.77
C CYS A 268 12.78 5.46 3.86
N LEU A 269 12.37 4.79 2.76
CA LEU A 269 12.26 3.34 2.65
C LEU A 269 12.54 2.89 1.22
N HIS A 270 13.42 1.90 1.08
CA HIS A 270 13.83 1.35 -0.20
C HIS A 270 13.91 -0.17 -0.13
N ALA A 271 13.25 -0.87 -1.04
CA ALA A 271 13.32 -2.33 -1.22
C ALA A 271 14.65 -2.68 -1.89
N LYS A 272 15.68 -2.90 -1.07
CA LYS A 272 17.08 -3.00 -1.47
C LYS A 272 17.43 -4.34 -2.10
N GLU A 273 17.03 -5.44 -1.44
CA GLU A 273 17.35 -6.78 -1.90
C GLU A 273 16.10 -7.61 -2.13
N LEU A 274 16.12 -8.38 -3.19
CA LEU A 274 15.07 -9.33 -3.55
C LEU A 274 15.71 -10.65 -4.00
N GLY A 275 15.34 -11.77 -3.37
CA GLY A 275 15.82 -13.09 -3.76
C GLY A 275 14.68 -14.12 -3.76
N PHE A 276 14.68 -14.98 -4.75
CA PHE A 276 13.67 -16.03 -4.94
C PHE A 276 14.23 -17.18 -5.81
N VAL A 277 13.55 -18.32 -5.78
CA VAL A 277 13.82 -19.41 -6.71
C VAL A 277 13.11 -19.12 -8.02
N HIS A 278 13.87 -19.12 -9.12
CA HIS A 278 13.31 -18.86 -10.45
C HIS A 278 12.27 -19.91 -10.84
N PRO A 279 11.04 -19.52 -11.21
CA PRO A 279 9.92 -20.46 -11.42
C PRO A 279 10.16 -21.51 -12.51
N ALA A 280 10.91 -21.17 -13.57
CA ALA A 280 11.13 -22.07 -14.69
C ALA A 280 12.43 -22.89 -14.57
N THR A 281 13.51 -22.31 -14.02
CA THR A 281 14.82 -22.96 -13.94
C THR A 281 15.07 -23.67 -12.61
N GLY A 282 14.37 -23.28 -11.54
CA GLY A 282 14.60 -23.76 -10.19
C GLY A 282 15.88 -23.20 -9.52
N GLU A 283 16.57 -22.27 -10.17
CA GLU A 283 17.79 -21.66 -9.66
C GLU A 283 17.47 -20.50 -8.70
N TRP A 284 18.32 -20.32 -7.68
CA TRP A 284 18.22 -19.16 -6.79
C TRP A 284 18.71 -17.91 -7.51
N MET A 285 17.88 -16.88 -7.53
CA MET A 285 18.22 -15.55 -8.03
C MET A 285 18.20 -14.54 -6.89
N GLN A 286 19.19 -13.65 -6.89
CA GLN A 286 19.25 -12.55 -5.93
C GLN A 286 19.64 -11.27 -6.64
N PHE A 287 18.89 -10.21 -6.33
CA PHE A 287 19.07 -8.86 -6.86
C PHE A 287 19.32 -7.89 -5.74
N ASP A 288 20.21 -6.94 -5.98
CA ASP A 288 20.55 -5.84 -5.09
C ASP A 288 20.51 -4.54 -5.90
N SER A 289 19.66 -3.58 -5.51
CA SER A 289 19.58 -2.27 -6.16
C SER A 289 20.42 -1.24 -5.41
N SER A 290 21.06 -0.33 -6.15
CA SER A 290 21.69 0.84 -5.54
C SER A 290 20.64 1.68 -4.80
N LEU A 291 21.03 2.28 -3.67
CA LEU A 291 20.19 3.29 -3.02
C LEU A 291 19.98 4.46 -4.00
N PRO A 292 18.76 4.95 -4.18
CA PRO A 292 18.51 6.09 -5.05
C PRO A 292 19.16 7.37 -4.50
N ASP A 293 19.49 8.33 -5.39
CA ASP A 293 20.23 9.55 -5.05
C ASP A 293 19.62 10.30 -3.86
N TRP A 294 18.28 10.47 -3.84
CA TRP A 294 17.61 11.15 -2.73
C TRP A 294 17.84 10.48 -1.36
N PHE A 295 18.04 9.15 -1.35
CA PHE A 295 18.35 8.40 -0.11
C PHE A 295 19.82 8.58 0.28
N GLN A 296 20.72 8.49 -0.71
CA GLN A 296 22.16 8.69 -0.49
C GLN A 296 22.46 10.12 -0.03
N ASP A 297 21.81 11.12 -0.63
CA ASP A 297 21.93 12.53 -0.24
C ASP A 297 21.47 12.74 1.20
N TYR A 298 20.35 12.11 1.58
CA TYR A 298 19.86 12.20 2.95
C TYR A 298 20.83 11.56 3.96
N LEU A 299 21.39 10.38 3.68
CA LEU A 299 22.44 9.78 4.51
C LEU A 299 23.68 10.66 4.60
N SER A 300 24.10 11.23 3.48
CA SER A 300 25.27 12.13 3.43
C SER A 300 25.07 13.38 4.29
N ARG A 301 23.86 13.93 4.29
CA ARG A 301 23.48 15.04 5.16
C ARG A 301 23.55 14.64 6.63
N LEU A 302 22.94 13.52 7.01
CA LEU A 302 22.96 13.02 8.40
C LEU A 302 24.38 12.78 8.90
N ARG A 303 25.28 12.24 8.06
CA ARG A 303 26.70 12.06 8.38
C ARG A 303 27.42 13.37 8.66
N LYS A 304 27.11 14.43 7.89
CA LYS A 304 27.67 15.77 8.13
C LYS A 304 27.17 16.36 9.43
N GLU A 305 25.85 16.29 9.68
CA GLU A 305 25.24 16.83 10.90
C GLU A 305 25.76 16.13 12.17
N SER A 306 25.90 14.81 12.15
CA SER A 306 26.44 14.05 13.30
C SER A 306 27.91 14.32 13.60
N ARG A 307 28.71 14.67 12.59
CA ARG A 307 30.13 15.06 12.80
C ARG A 307 30.25 16.44 13.43
N HIS A 308 29.36 17.38 13.14
CA HIS A 308 29.41 18.73 13.72
C HIS A 308 28.82 18.78 15.13
N GLY A 309 27.84 17.94 15.47
CA GLY A 309 27.29 17.83 16.82
C GLY A 309 28.16 17.05 17.82
N ALA A 310 29.25 16.44 17.38
CA ALA A 310 30.22 15.75 18.26
C ALA A 310 31.30 16.68 18.82
N PHE A 311 31.28 17.98 18.47
CA PHE A 311 32.26 18.98 18.90
C PHE A 311 31.66 20.10 19.79
N GLU A 312 30.38 19.98 20.16
CA GLU A 312 29.72 20.78 21.21
C GLU A 312 29.46 19.90 22.45
#